data_43cf61f8a145ad8a65cdbd0668b3dcb5
#
_entry.id   43cf61f8a145ad8a65cdbd0668b3dcb5
#
_cell.length_a   1.000
_cell.length_b   1.000
_cell.length_c   1.000
_cell.angle_alpha   90.00
_cell.angle_beta   90.00
_cell.angle_gamma   90.00
#
_symmetry.space_group_name_H-M   'P 1'
#
loop_
_entity.id
_entity.type
_entity.pdbx_description
1 polymer ?
#
loop_
_entity_poly.entity_id
_entity_poly.type
_entity_poly.pdbx_seq_one_letter_code
_entity_poly.pdbx_strand_id
1 'polypeptide(L)'
;MATKTAKPEAVSLPLNEILAGDCIEVMRGLPAGSVDLIFADPPYNLQLRGELHRPDNSRVDAVDDHWDQFASFAAYDRFTRDWLAEAQRILKPNGAIWVIGSYHNIFRVGAALQDQGFWILNDVVWRKANPMPNFRGKRLTNAHETLIWASRSEGAKYTFNYEALKALNEGVQMRSDWVLPICTGSERLKDAAGDKAHPTQKPESLLHRVLVATTNPGDVVLDPFFGTGTTGAVARMLGRSFIGIEREEGYRRIAAERIARVRPYDRSALEITTSKRAEPRVPFGTLVERGMLRPGEVLVSPRGQTAKVRADGTLAADRMTGSIHQVGAHYEGAPSCNGWTYWHFKREGKMVPIDLLRQQIRAEMDRPQAH
;
A
#
# COMPACT_ATOMS: atom_id res chain seq x y z
N MET A 1 -23.44 -48.23 11.40
CA MET A 1 -22.45 -47.38 12.08
C MET A 1 -21.94 -46.35 11.10
N ALA A 2 -22.35 -45.11 11.24
CA ALA A 2 -21.93 -44.05 10.33
C ALA A 2 -20.59 -43.48 10.83
N THR A 3 -19.54 -43.63 10.05
CA THR A 3 -18.22 -43.03 10.29
C THR A 3 -18.34 -41.51 10.19
N LYS A 4 -18.21 -40.84 11.33
CA LYS A 4 -18.01 -39.38 11.36
C LYS A 4 -16.70 -39.06 10.66
N THR A 5 -16.79 -38.51 9.45
CA THR A 5 -15.65 -37.85 8.82
C THR A 5 -15.23 -36.65 9.67
N ALA A 6 -14.05 -36.71 10.24
CA ALA A 6 -13.45 -35.60 10.97
C ALA A 6 -13.33 -34.40 9.99
N LYS A 7 -13.85 -33.23 10.39
CA LYS A 7 -13.55 -31.98 9.70
C LYS A 7 -12.02 -31.80 9.69
N PRO A 8 -11.42 -31.46 8.54
CA PRO A 8 -10.00 -31.14 8.51
C PRO A 8 -9.75 -29.98 9.49
N GLU A 9 -8.79 -30.16 10.38
CA GLU A 9 -8.31 -29.08 11.26
C GLU A 9 -7.92 -27.89 10.37
N ALA A 10 -8.45 -26.72 10.69
CA ALA A 10 -8.10 -25.51 10.00
C ALA A 10 -6.62 -25.22 10.27
N VAL A 11 -5.77 -25.38 9.26
CA VAL A 11 -4.34 -25.05 9.34
C VAL A 11 -4.26 -23.56 9.71
N SER A 12 -3.77 -23.27 10.91
CA SER A 12 -3.56 -21.89 11.37
C SER A 12 -2.39 -21.27 10.59
N LEU A 13 -2.56 -20.01 10.15
CA LEU A 13 -1.48 -19.28 9.48
C LEU A 13 -0.34 -19.00 10.48
N PRO A 14 0.93 -19.20 10.06
CA PRO A 14 2.11 -18.87 10.87
C PRO A 14 2.36 -17.34 10.84
N LEU A 15 1.48 -16.59 11.51
CA LEU A 15 1.56 -15.14 11.54
C LEU A 15 2.74 -14.64 12.36
N ASN A 16 3.46 -13.67 11.80
CA ASN A 16 4.66 -13.05 12.38
C ASN A 16 5.83 -14.02 12.53
N GLU A 17 5.91 -15.00 11.65
CA GLU A 17 6.96 -16.01 11.62
C GLU A 17 7.84 -15.89 10.37
N ILE A 18 9.08 -16.36 10.49
CA ILE A 18 10.04 -16.52 9.41
C ILE A 18 10.22 -18.01 9.18
N LEU A 19 9.67 -18.49 8.07
CA LEU A 19 9.68 -19.90 7.70
C LEU A 19 10.98 -20.25 6.98
N ALA A 20 11.61 -21.34 7.38
CA ALA A 20 12.82 -21.84 6.75
C ALA A 20 12.48 -22.71 5.54
N GLY A 21 13.06 -22.44 4.38
CA GLY A 21 12.94 -23.34 3.23
C GLY A 21 12.88 -22.65 1.88
N ASP A 22 12.65 -23.45 0.86
CA ASP A 22 12.38 -22.99 -0.49
C ASP A 22 10.99 -22.34 -0.55
N CYS A 23 10.90 -21.18 -1.22
CA CYS A 23 9.66 -20.38 -1.24
C CYS A 23 8.47 -21.15 -1.85
N ILE A 24 8.71 -21.95 -2.89
CA ILE A 24 7.64 -22.72 -3.57
C ILE A 24 7.13 -23.82 -2.64
N GLU A 25 8.04 -24.62 -2.04
CA GLU A 25 7.68 -25.70 -1.14
C GLU A 25 6.95 -25.20 0.12
N VAL A 26 7.44 -24.12 0.71
CA VAL A 26 6.81 -23.52 1.91
C VAL A 26 5.44 -22.94 1.56
N MET A 27 5.32 -22.20 0.45
CA MET A 27 4.03 -21.66 0.02
C MET A 27 2.99 -22.75 -0.26
N ARG A 28 3.37 -23.92 -0.81
CA ARG A 28 2.46 -25.07 -0.99
C ARG A 28 1.80 -25.53 0.30
N GLY A 29 2.48 -25.41 1.43
CA GLY A 29 1.95 -25.71 2.76
C GLY A 29 0.98 -24.69 3.32
N LEU A 30 0.91 -23.48 2.75
CA LEU A 30 0.02 -22.43 3.22
C LEU A 30 -1.39 -22.57 2.64
N PRO A 31 -2.45 -22.24 3.41
CA PRO A 31 -3.82 -22.29 2.95
C PRO A 31 -4.07 -21.37 1.73
N ALA A 32 -4.90 -21.83 0.79
CA ALA A 32 -5.34 -20.99 -0.32
C ALA A 32 -6.19 -19.82 0.18
N GLY A 33 -6.07 -18.66 -0.49
CA GLY A 33 -6.89 -17.48 -0.19
C GLY A 33 -6.69 -16.90 1.22
N SER A 34 -5.47 -16.95 1.76
CA SER A 34 -5.17 -16.61 3.15
C SER A 34 -4.39 -15.30 3.34
N VAL A 35 -3.77 -14.77 2.28
CA VAL A 35 -2.86 -13.61 2.33
C VAL A 35 -3.46 -12.42 1.60
N ASP A 36 -3.36 -11.23 2.19
CA ASP A 36 -3.90 -9.98 1.62
C ASP A 36 -2.95 -9.38 0.60
N LEU A 37 -1.66 -9.37 0.89
CA LEU A 37 -0.62 -8.81 0.03
C LEU A 37 0.59 -9.73 -0.04
N ILE A 38 1.17 -9.86 -1.24
CA ILE A 38 2.52 -10.40 -1.42
C ILE A 38 3.43 -9.26 -1.89
N PHE A 39 4.56 -9.09 -1.22
CA PHE A 39 5.69 -8.30 -1.72
C PHE A 39 6.83 -9.26 -2.03
N ALA A 40 7.31 -9.26 -3.26
CA ALA A 40 8.33 -10.20 -3.72
C ALA A 40 9.53 -9.46 -4.33
N ASP A 41 10.72 -9.79 -3.84
CA ASP A 41 12.01 -9.36 -4.39
C ASP A 41 12.79 -10.61 -4.88
N PRO A 42 12.32 -11.24 -5.99
CA PRO A 42 12.87 -12.52 -6.45
C PRO A 42 14.32 -12.37 -6.94
N PRO A 43 15.08 -13.47 -7.06
CA PRO A 43 16.38 -13.45 -7.72
C PRO A 43 16.31 -12.75 -9.08
N TYR A 44 17.35 -11.93 -9.37
CA TYR A 44 17.38 -11.12 -10.60
C TYR A 44 18.03 -11.85 -11.78
N ASN A 45 18.65 -13.01 -11.51
CA ASN A 45 19.47 -13.72 -12.49
C ASN A 45 20.56 -12.80 -13.07
N LEU A 46 21.25 -12.09 -12.18
CA LEU A 46 22.33 -11.17 -12.53
C LEU A 46 23.51 -11.96 -13.09
N GLN A 47 23.55 -12.23 -14.36
CA GLN A 47 24.65 -12.93 -15.04
C GLN A 47 25.94 -12.09 -15.03
N LEU A 48 26.43 -11.77 -13.84
CA LEU A 48 27.68 -11.05 -13.64
C LEU A 48 28.85 -12.02 -13.89
N ARG A 49 29.50 -11.89 -15.03
CA ARG A 49 30.73 -12.63 -15.30
C ARG A 49 31.93 -11.79 -14.83
N GLY A 50 32.65 -12.28 -13.81
CA GLY A 50 33.88 -11.72 -13.30
C GLY A 50 33.77 -10.65 -12.22
N GLU A 51 34.89 -10.42 -11.52
CA GLU A 51 34.99 -9.48 -10.41
C GLU A 51 34.79 -8.02 -10.86
N LEU A 52 34.02 -7.25 -10.10
CA LEU A 52 33.89 -5.82 -10.27
C LEU A 52 34.83 -5.11 -9.27
N HIS A 53 35.71 -4.26 -9.79
CA HIS A 53 36.59 -3.44 -8.97
C HIS A 53 36.24 -1.96 -9.09
N ARG A 54 36.39 -1.21 -7.99
CA ARG A 54 36.29 0.25 -7.98
C ARG A 54 37.57 0.85 -8.62
N PRO A 55 37.56 2.16 -8.90
CA PRO A 55 38.78 2.84 -9.42
C PRO A 55 40.01 2.73 -8.52
N ASP A 56 39.81 2.52 -7.22
CA ASP A 56 40.86 2.32 -6.22
C ASP A 56 41.31 0.87 -6.08
N ASN A 57 40.94 0.00 -7.03
CA ASN A 57 41.19 -1.46 -7.05
C ASN A 57 40.49 -2.26 -5.92
N SER A 58 39.68 -1.64 -5.07
CA SER A 58 38.90 -2.39 -4.09
C SER A 58 37.80 -3.19 -4.79
N ARG A 59 37.60 -4.44 -4.35
CA ARG A 59 36.51 -5.30 -4.87
C ARG A 59 35.15 -4.67 -4.59
N VAL A 60 34.30 -4.61 -5.61
CA VAL A 60 32.86 -4.29 -5.39
C VAL A 60 32.20 -5.58 -4.94
N ASP A 61 31.64 -5.55 -3.76
CA ASP A 61 30.75 -6.58 -3.27
C ASP A 61 29.48 -6.59 -4.17
N ALA A 62 29.58 -7.34 -5.25
CA ALA A 62 28.52 -7.55 -6.23
C ALA A 62 27.79 -8.84 -5.87
N VAL A 63 26.51 -8.94 -6.22
CA VAL A 63 25.74 -10.16 -6.04
C VAL A 63 26.28 -11.23 -7.00
N ASP A 64 27.13 -12.11 -6.49
CA ASP A 64 27.60 -13.32 -7.16
C ASP A 64 27.14 -14.59 -6.41
N ASP A 65 26.17 -14.43 -5.53
CA ASP A 65 25.58 -15.49 -4.73
C ASP A 65 24.92 -16.56 -5.61
N HIS A 66 25.10 -17.82 -5.25
CA HIS A 66 24.60 -18.97 -6.01
C HIS A 66 23.06 -19.02 -6.09
N TRP A 67 22.36 -18.37 -5.18
CA TRP A 67 20.88 -18.27 -5.21
C TRP A 67 20.36 -17.35 -6.35
N ASP A 68 21.19 -16.47 -6.92
CA ASP A 68 20.86 -15.59 -8.05
C ASP A 68 21.33 -16.15 -9.41
N GLN A 69 21.81 -17.39 -9.45
CA GLN A 69 22.35 -18.01 -10.66
C GLN A 69 21.43 -19.12 -11.18
N PHE A 70 20.96 -18.97 -12.40
CA PHE A 70 20.17 -19.98 -13.09
C PHE A 70 20.92 -20.52 -14.30
N ALA A 71 20.77 -21.83 -14.57
CA ALA A 71 21.46 -22.49 -15.67
C ALA A 71 21.06 -21.94 -17.05
N SER A 72 19.83 -21.40 -17.17
CA SER A 72 19.30 -20.81 -18.41
C SER A 72 18.13 -19.88 -18.11
N PHE A 73 17.76 -19.05 -19.07
CA PHE A 73 16.51 -18.27 -18.98
C PHE A 73 15.27 -19.17 -18.90
N ALA A 74 15.27 -20.33 -19.56
CA ALA A 74 14.16 -21.28 -19.44
C ALA A 74 14.02 -21.85 -18.02
N ALA A 75 15.15 -22.05 -17.30
CA ALA A 75 15.11 -22.46 -15.90
C ALA A 75 14.57 -21.34 -15.01
N TYR A 76 15.00 -20.10 -15.24
CA TYR A 76 14.49 -18.91 -14.57
C TYR A 76 13.00 -18.70 -14.79
N ASP A 77 12.53 -18.86 -16.03
CA ASP A 77 11.11 -18.72 -16.39
C ASP A 77 10.24 -19.81 -15.73
N ARG A 78 10.74 -21.06 -15.61
CA ARG A 78 10.03 -22.12 -14.85
C ARG A 78 9.92 -21.74 -13.38
N PHE A 79 11.04 -21.42 -12.76
CA PHE A 79 11.05 -20.97 -11.36
C PHE A 79 10.07 -19.81 -11.14
N THR A 80 10.09 -18.80 -12.03
CA THR A 80 9.21 -17.64 -11.94
C THR A 80 7.74 -18.04 -12.03
N ARG A 81 7.38 -18.90 -12.96
CA ARG A 81 6.00 -19.42 -13.08
C ARG A 81 5.58 -20.22 -11.86
N ASP A 82 6.45 -21.07 -11.35
CA ASP A 82 6.14 -21.98 -10.24
C ASP A 82 5.84 -21.19 -8.95
N TRP A 83 6.69 -20.23 -8.57
CA TRP A 83 6.41 -19.43 -7.38
C TRP A 83 5.23 -18.46 -7.57
N LEU A 84 5.00 -17.90 -8.77
CA LEU A 84 3.83 -17.08 -9.06
C LEU A 84 2.53 -17.86 -8.99
N ALA A 85 2.51 -19.13 -9.42
CA ALA A 85 1.34 -19.99 -9.30
C ALA A 85 0.93 -20.19 -7.84
N GLU A 86 1.89 -20.46 -6.95
CA GLU A 86 1.64 -20.58 -5.52
C GLU A 86 1.23 -19.24 -4.91
N ALA A 87 1.88 -18.15 -5.31
CA ALA A 87 1.51 -16.79 -4.90
C ALA A 87 0.04 -16.48 -5.24
N GLN A 88 -0.40 -16.79 -6.45
CA GLN A 88 -1.80 -16.59 -6.87
C GLN A 88 -2.77 -17.45 -6.07
N ARG A 89 -2.41 -18.71 -5.77
CA ARG A 89 -3.23 -19.62 -4.99
C ARG A 89 -3.49 -19.12 -3.57
N ILE A 90 -2.44 -18.63 -2.89
CA ILE A 90 -2.52 -18.21 -1.49
C ILE A 90 -3.08 -16.79 -1.31
N LEU A 91 -3.05 -15.95 -2.34
CA LEU A 91 -3.70 -14.64 -2.30
C LEU A 91 -5.21 -14.77 -2.13
N LYS A 92 -5.79 -13.95 -1.26
CA LYS A 92 -7.24 -13.79 -1.14
C LYS A 92 -7.85 -13.32 -2.48
N PRO A 93 -9.16 -13.50 -2.72
CA PRO A 93 -9.81 -13.02 -3.95
C PRO A 93 -9.60 -11.52 -4.22
N ASN A 94 -9.47 -10.71 -3.16
CA ASN A 94 -9.19 -9.28 -3.18
C ASN A 94 -7.71 -8.95 -2.93
N GLY A 95 -6.84 -9.96 -2.92
CA GLY A 95 -5.41 -9.80 -2.67
C GLY A 95 -4.67 -9.21 -3.87
N ALA A 96 -3.50 -8.65 -3.59
CA ALA A 96 -2.62 -8.05 -4.58
C ALA A 96 -1.17 -8.50 -4.40
N ILE A 97 -0.37 -8.32 -5.43
CA ILE A 97 1.06 -8.62 -5.42
C ILE A 97 1.87 -7.42 -5.92
N TRP A 98 3.00 -7.18 -5.28
CA TRP A 98 4.06 -6.32 -5.77
C TRP A 98 5.30 -7.15 -6.05
N VAL A 99 5.85 -7.03 -7.22
CA VAL A 99 7.12 -7.68 -7.58
C VAL A 99 8.11 -6.62 -8.01
N ILE A 100 9.24 -6.53 -7.32
CA ILE A 100 10.33 -5.62 -7.68
C ILE A 100 11.38 -6.35 -8.51
N GLY A 101 11.99 -5.65 -9.44
CA GLY A 101 13.07 -6.18 -10.25
C GLY A 101 13.85 -5.10 -10.99
N SER A 102 14.96 -5.52 -11.55
CA SER A 102 15.78 -4.70 -12.44
C SER A 102 15.53 -5.06 -13.92
N TYR A 103 16.18 -4.34 -14.83
CA TYR A 103 16.11 -4.65 -16.26
C TYR A 103 16.56 -6.08 -16.63
N HIS A 104 17.20 -6.81 -15.72
CA HIS A 104 17.62 -8.18 -15.99
C HIS A 104 16.44 -9.17 -15.97
N ASN A 105 15.44 -8.93 -15.13
CA ASN A 105 14.36 -9.90 -14.89
C ASN A 105 12.95 -9.35 -15.03
N ILE A 106 12.73 -8.04 -14.82
CA ILE A 106 11.38 -7.49 -14.64
C ILE A 106 10.45 -7.72 -15.85
N PHE A 107 10.98 -7.70 -17.07
CA PHE A 107 10.19 -7.93 -18.27
C PHE A 107 9.70 -9.40 -18.37
N ARG A 108 10.54 -10.38 -17.94
CA ARG A 108 10.16 -11.79 -17.86
C ARG A 108 9.14 -12.03 -16.77
N VAL A 109 9.34 -11.41 -15.62
CA VAL A 109 8.38 -11.47 -14.50
C VAL A 109 7.03 -10.85 -14.91
N GLY A 110 7.05 -9.72 -15.61
CA GLY A 110 5.83 -9.08 -16.10
C GLY A 110 5.05 -9.97 -17.07
N ALA A 111 5.72 -10.61 -18.02
CA ALA A 111 5.10 -11.58 -18.92
C ALA A 111 4.52 -12.78 -18.15
N ALA A 112 5.29 -13.34 -17.20
CA ALA A 112 4.84 -14.46 -16.39
C ALA A 112 3.63 -14.14 -15.51
N LEU A 113 3.54 -12.92 -14.96
CA LEU A 113 2.36 -12.45 -14.22
C LEU A 113 1.11 -12.46 -15.11
N GLN A 114 1.21 -11.92 -16.32
CA GLN A 114 0.10 -11.89 -17.28
C GLN A 114 -0.29 -13.30 -17.73
N ASP A 115 0.67 -14.17 -18.04
CA ASP A 115 0.45 -15.55 -18.42
C ASP A 115 -0.26 -16.37 -17.33
N GLN A 116 -0.01 -16.05 -16.06
CA GLN A 116 -0.67 -16.66 -14.89
C GLN A 116 -2.06 -16.08 -14.59
N GLY A 117 -2.47 -15.02 -15.31
CA GLY A 117 -3.78 -14.40 -15.14
C GLY A 117 -3.84 -13.34 -14.02
N PHE A 118 -2.71 -12.86 -13.53
CA PHE A 118 -2.70 -11.65 -12.72
C PHE A 118 -3.09 -10.44 -13.58
N TRP A 119 -3.81 -9.49 -12.97
CA TRP A 119 -4.17 -8.25 -13.64
C TRP A 119 -3.24 -7.12 -13.22
N ILE A 120 -2.35 -6.69 -14.13
CA ILE A 120 -1.41 -5.60 -13.84
C ILE A 120 -2.17 -4.29 -13.70
N LEU A 121 -1.98 -3.61 -12.57
CA LEU A 121 -2.61 -2.33 -12.23
C LEU A 121 -1.72 -1.16 -12.59
N ASN A 122 -0.43 -1.24 -12.21
CA ASN A 122 0.61 -0.28 -12.57
C ASN A 122 1.99 -0.93 -12.63
N ASP A 123 2.86 -0.36 -13.42
CA ASP A 123 4.29 -0.36 -13.19
C ASP A 123 4.68 0.90 -12.40
N VAL A 124 5.60 0.76 -11.46
CA VAL A 124 6.12 1.86 -10.66
C VAL A 124 7.63 1.89 -10.78
N VAL A 125 8.17 3.03 -11.19
CA VAL A 125 9.62 3.24 -11.29
C VAL A 125 10.14 3.81 -9.98
N TRP A 126 10.88 3.01 -9.22
CA TRP A 126 11.66 3.52 -8.09
C TRP A 126 12.95 4.14 -8.60
N ARG A 127 12.97 5.47 -8.66
CA ARG A 127 14.15 6.27 -8.97
C ARG A 127 15.02 6.41 -7.70
N LYS A 128 16.24 5.88 -7.77
CA LYS A 128 17.20 5.95 -6.66
C LYS A 128 17.74 7.38 -6.55
N ALA A 129 17.56 8.02 -5.40
CA ALA A 129 18.06 9.38 -5.19
C ALA A 129 19.61 9.43 -5.20
N ASN A 130 20.26 8.31 -4.81
CA ASN A 130 21.70 8.16 -4.70
C ASN A 130 22.18 6.85 -5.36
N PRO A 131 22.01 6.68 -6.68
CA PRO A 131 22.37 5.44 -7.37
C PRO A 131 23.89 5.23 -7.36
N MET A 132 24.30 3.95 -7.27
CA MET A 132 25.71 3.59 -7.38
C MET A 132 26.21 3.82 -8.82
N PRO A 133 27.33 4.52 -9.03
CA PRO A 133 27.83 4.79 -10.37
C PRO A 133 28.29 3.52 -11.09
N ASN A 134 28.29 3.55 -12.42
CA ASN A 134 28.89 2.50 -13.23
C ASN A 134 30.40 2.73 -13.30
N PHE A 135 31.16 2.05 -12.44
CA PHE A 135 32.61 2.25 -12.31
C PHE A 135 33.43 1.94 -13.60
N ARG A 136 32.93 1.09 -14.49
CA ARG A 136 33.59 0.79 -15.77
C ARG A 136 33.32 1.81 -16.85
N GLY A 137 32.36 2.73 -16.66
CA GLY A 137 31.99 3.75 -17.64
C GLY A 137 31.46 3.22 -18.99
N LYS A 138 31.08 1.93 -19.05
CA LYS A 138 30.66 1.26 -20.30
C LYS A 138 29.14 1.19 -20.48
N ARG A 139 28.37 1.58 -19.48
CA ARG A 139 26.89 1.59 -19.48
C ARG A 139 26.40 2.76 -18.64
N LEU A 140 25.12 3.09 -18.81
CA LEU A 140 24.44 4.06 -17.94
C LEU A 140 24.45 3.58 -16.49
N THR A 141 24.43 4.54 -15.56
CA THR A 141 24.19 4.25 -14.15
C THR A 141 22.81 3.62 -13.98
N ASN A 142 22.73 2.50 -13.24
CA ASN A 142 21.46 1.84 -12.93
C ASN A 142 20.70 2.64 -11.87
N ALA A 143 20.02 3.71 -12.30
CA ALA A 143 19.42 4.69 -11.43
C ALA A 143 17.97 4.36 -11.01
N HIS A 144 17.41 3.24 -11.44
CA HIS A 144 16.05 2.84 -11.06
C HIS A 144 15.87 1.32 -11.01
N GLU A 145 14.84 0.92 -10.31
CA GLU A 145 14.24 -0.42 -10.37
C GLU A 145 12.75 -0.27 -10.66
N THR A 146 12.13 -1.30 -11.19
CA THR A 146 10.71 -1.31 -11.52
C THR A 146 9.97 -2.23 -10.56
N LEU A 147 8.84 -1.77 -10.04
CA LEU A 147 7.88 -2.58 -9.31
C LEU A 147 6.66 -2.80 -10.20
N ILE A 148 6.20 -4.03 -10.32
CA ILE A 148 4.92 -4.35 -10.95
C ILE A 148 3.91 -4.58 -9.83
N TRP A 149 2.82 -3.81 -9.86
CA TRP A 149 1.68 -4.01 -8.98
C TRP A 149 0.54 -4.66 -9.75
N ALA A 150 0.06 -5.78 -9.25
CA ALA A 150 -1.01 -6.54 -9.88
C ALA A 150 -2.03 -7.03 -8.85
N SER A 151 -3.30 -7.09 -9.24
CA SER A 151 -4.32 -7.81 -8.49
C SER A 151 -4.28 -9.29 -8.85
N ARG A 152 -4.86 -10.15 -7.98
CA ARG A 152 -4.91 -11.59 -8.17
C ARG A 152 -5.52 -12.01 -9.51
N SER A 153 -6.50 -11.25 -10.00
CA SER A 153 -7.19 -11.48 -11.27
C SER A 153 -7.88 -10.21 -11.76
N GLU A 154 -8.33 -10.21 -13.01
CA GLU A 154 -9.20 -9.16 -13.54
C GLU A 154 -10.47 -9.01 -12.70
N GLY A 155 -10.89 -7.76 -12.45
CA GLY A 155 -12.10 -7.44 -11.67
C GLY A 155 -11.99 -7.68 -10.16
N ALA A 156 -10.83 -8.09 -9.63
CA ALA A 156 -10.62 -8.20 -8.19
C ALA A 156 -10.76 -6.84 -7.49
N LYS A 157 -11.44 -6.84 -6.34
CA LYS A 157 -11.62 -5.63 -5.51
C LYS A 157 -10.43 -5.47 -4.55
N TYR A 158 -9.29 -5.07 -5.08
CA TYR A 158 -8.06 -4.87 -4.31
C TYR A 158 -8.14 -3.63 -3.41
N THR A 159 -7.34 -3.61 -2.34
CA THR A 159 -7.16 -2.44 -1.47
C THR A 159 -6.28 -1.40 -2.16
N PHE A 160 -6.73 -0.14 -2.20
CA PHE A 160 -5.92 1.00 -2.61
C PHE A 160 -6.29 2.24 -1.78
N ASN A 161 -5.38 2.65 -0.92
CA ASN A 161 -5.56 3.73 0.03
C ASN A 161 -5.19 5.09 -0.60
N TYR A 162 -6.00 5.53 -1.56
CA TYR A 162 -5.78 6.73 -2.36
C TYR A 162 -5.54 7.99 -1.52
N GLU A 163 -6.38 8.23 -0.51
CA GLU A 163 -6.24 9.44 0.33
C GLU A 163 -5.02 9.39 1.24
N ALA A 164 -4.62 8.20 1.70
CA ALA A 164 -3.38 8.03 2.46
C ALA A 164 -2.15 8.37 1.60
N LEU A 165 -2.13 7.93 0.34
CA LEU A 165 -1.07 8.28 -0.59
C LEU A 165 -1.05 9.77 -0.95
N LYS A 166 -2.21 10.40 -1.08
CA LYS A 166 -2.29 11.86 -1.23
C LYS A 166 -1.73 12.60 -0.01
N ALA A 167 -2.05 12.13 1.19
CA ALA A 167 -1.52 12.71 2.42
C ALA A 167 0.02 12.60 2.48
N LEU A 168 0.57 11.46 2.08
CA LEU A 168 2.02 11.25 1.96
C LEU A 168 2.67 12.13 0.86
N ASN A 169 1.89 12.67 -0.07
CA ASN A 169 2.36 13.48 -1.19
C ASN A 169 1.77 14.90 -1.15
N GLU A 170 1.70 15.50 0.03
CA GLU A 170 1.27 16.90 0.25
C GLU A 170 -0.10 17.24 -0.35
N GLY A 171 -1.04 16.27 -0.35
CA GLY A 171 -2.38 16.44 -0.88
C GLY A 171 -2.50 16.25 -2.40
N VAL A 172 -1.41 15.95 -3.09
CA VAL A 172 -1.38 15.68 -4.54
C VAL A 172 -1.40 14.18 -4.79
N GLN A 173 -2.08 13.74 -5.85
CA GLN A 173 -2.11 12.33 -6.25
C GLN A 173 -0.70 11.77 -6.40
N MET A 174 -0.43 10.61 -5.78
CA MET A 174 0.84 9.92 -5.91
C MET A 174 1.05 9.44 -7.34
N ARG A 175 2.24 9.68 -7.86
CA ARG A 175 2.64 9.26 -9.22
C ARG A 175 3.31 7.89 -9.17
N SER A 176 3.49 7.26 -10.33
CA SER A 176 4.19 5.98 -10.48
C SER A 176 5.72 6.09 -10.62
N ASP A 177 6.29 7.29 -10.42
CA ASP A 177 7.74 7.53 -10.40
C ASP A 177 8.18 7.98 -8.99
N TRP A 178 8.62 7.03 -8.18
CA TRP A 178 8.97 7.27 -6.79
C TRP A 178 10.44 7.60 -6.63
N VAL A 179 10.77 8.77 -6.07
CA VAL A 179 12.15 9.13 -5.73
C VAL A 179 12.40 8.76 -4.28
N LEU A 180 13.21 7.72 -4.05
CA LEU A 180 13.58 7.24 -2.72
C LEU A 180 15.07 6.87 -2.70
N PRO A 181 15.77 7.04 -1.56
CA PRO A 181 17.15 6.60 -1.43
C PRO A 181 17.25 5.08 -1.47
N ILE A 182 18.44 4.57 -1.81
CA ILE A 182 18.78 3.18 -1.53
C ILE A 182 19.03 3.02 -0.03
N CYS A 183 18.95 1.78 0.47
CA CYS A 183 19.29 1.48 1.85
C CYS A 183 20.75 1.83 2.16
N THR A 184 20.98 2.79 3.08
CA THR A 184 22.32 3.28 3.47
C THR A 184 22.35 3.68 4.96
N GLY A 185 23.53 4.03 5.46
CA GLY A 185 23.67 4.55 6.82
C GLY A 185 23.26 3.54 7.89
N SER A 186 22.56 4.01 8.92
CA SER A 186 22.10 3.21 10.07
C SER A 186 21.03 2.19 9.72
N GLU A 187 20.29 2.37 8.62
CA GLU A 187 19.29 1.43 8.14
C GLU A 187 19.93 0.16 7.57
N ARG A 188 21.15 0.29 7.01
CA ARG A 188 21.84 -0.86 6.43
C ARG A 188 22.37 -1.76 7.53
N LEU A 189 21.85 -3.00 7.54
CA LEU A 189 22.29 -4.02 8.48
C LEU A 189 23.71 -4.49 8.17
N LYS A 190 24.44 -4.76 9.23
CA LYS A 190 25.79 -5.30 9.18
C LYS A 190 25.83 -6.67 9.85
N ASP A 191 26.72 -7.52 9.36
CA ASP A 191 27.02 -8.80 9.98
C ASP A 191 27.99 -8.62 11.19
N ALA A 192 28.38 -9.72 11.80
CA ALA A 192 29.30 -9.72 12.94
C ALA A 192 30.71 -9.22 12.60
N ALA A 193 31.12 -9.26 11.32
CA ALA A 193 32.39 -8.73 10.84
C ALA A 193 32.34 -7.23 10.52
N GLY A 194 31.13 -6.62 10.56
CA GLY A 194 30.89 -5.22 10.21
C GLY A 194 30.66 -4.98 8.73
N ASP A 195 30.60 -6.04 7.93
CA ASP A 195 30.26 -6.00 6.51
C ASP A 195 28.76 -5.91 6.28
N LYS A 196 28.35 -5.68 5.03
CA LYS A 196 26.92 -5.65 4.69
C LYS A 196 26.30 -7.02 4.92
N ALA A 197 25.29 -7.09 5.78
CA ALA A 197 24.56 -8.32 6.04
C ALA A 197 23.83 -8.89 4.82
N HIS A 198 23.44 -8.03 3.87
CA HIS A 198 22.81 -8.44 2.61
C HIS A 198 23.17 -7.45 1.50
N PRO A 199 23.55 -7.90 0.30
CA PRO A 199 24.02 -7.02 -0.77
C PRO A 199 22.93 -6.08 -1.30
N THR A 200 21.67 -6.54 -1.36
CA THR A 200 20.53 -5.84 -1.99
C THR A 200 19.39 -5.51 -1.02
N GLN A 201 19.69 -5.24 0.26
CA GLN A 201 18.65 -4.82 1.23
C GLN A 201 17.83 -3.67 0.68
N LYS A 202 16.50 -3.85 0.65
CA LYS A 202 15.56 -2.80 0.22
C LYS A 202 15.32 -1.78 1.34
N PRO A 203 15.11 -0.47 1.01
CA PRO A 203 14.86 0.56 2.01
C PRO A 203 13.46 0.43 2.63
N GLU A 204 13.34 0.70 3.93
CA GLU A 204 12.06 0.70 4.65
C GLU A 204 11.05 1.68 4.06
N SER A 205 11.52 2.83 3.57
CA SER A 205 10.66 3.84 2.92
C SER A 205 9.91 3.30 1.68
N LEU A 206 10.51 2.38 0.93
CA LEU A 206 9.86 1.72 -0.20
C LEU A 206 8.73 0.81 0.29
N LEU A 207 9.02 -0.07 1.27
CA LEU A 207 8.05 -0.99 1.85
C LEU A 207 6.94 -0.24 2.59
N HIS A 208 7.28 0.83 3.31
CA HIS A 208 6.28 1.69 3.96
C HIS A 208 5.25 2.21 2.95
N ARG A 209 5.71 2.74 1.82
CA ARG A 209 4.83 3.27 0.76
C ARG A 209 3.96 2.16 0.15
N VAL A 210 4.54 1.00 -0.16
CA VAL A 210 3.82 -0.16 -0.69
C VAL A 210 2.73 -0.62 0.28
N LEU A 211 3.07 -0.83 1.56
CA LEU A 211 2.13 -1.35 2.55
C LEU A 211 1.02 -0.36 2.88
N VAL A 212 1.34 0.93 3.04
CA VAL A 212 0.32 1.96 3.26
C VAL A 212 -0.61 2.07 2.05
N ALA A 213 -0.08 1.93 0.82
CA ALA A 213 -0.87 2.02 -0.40
C ALA A 213 -1.90 0.88 -0.53
N THR A 214 -1.53 -0.35 -0.17
CA THR A 214 -2.26 -1.54 -0.62
C THR A 214 -2.65 -2.51 0.49
N THR A 215 -2.53 -2.11 1.76
CA THR A 215 -2.99 -2.88 2.92
C THR A 215 -3.60 -2.00 4.00
N ASN A 216 -4.34 -2.63 4.90
CA ASN A 216 -4.89 -2.01 6.11
C ASN A 216 -4.25 -2.64 7.37
N PRO A 217 -4.27 -1.95 8.54
CA PRO A 217 -3.88 -2.58 9.80
C PRO A 217 -4.64 -3.89 10.04
N GLY A 218 -3.90 -4.93 10.41
CA GLY A 218 -4.44 -6.28 10.61
C GLY A 218 -4.34 -7.21 9.39
N ASP A 219 -4.08 -6.68 8.18
CA ASP A 219 -3.87 -7.49 6.97
C ASP A 219 -2.60 -8.36 7.09
N VAL A 220 -2.59 -9.47 6.34
CA VAL A 220 -1.48 -10.42 6.28
C VAL A 220 -0.64 -10.15 5.04
N VAL A 221 0.64 -9.87 5.24
CA VAL A 221 1.64 -9.63 4.19
C VAL A 221 2.60 -10.82 4.12
N LEU A 222 2.76 -11.42 2.94
CA LEU A 222 3.74 -12.47 2.71
C LEU A 222 4.89 -11.93 1.86
N ASP A 223 6.11 -12.30 2.23
CA ASP A 223 7.31 -12.08 1.43
C ASP A 223 8.02 -13.43 1.21
N PRO A 224 7.98 -13.97 -0.02
CA PRO A 224 8.58 -15.27 -0.34
C PRO A 224 10.10 -15.22 -0.51
N PHE A 225 10.71 -14.02 -0.48
CA PHE A 225 12.15 -13.78 -0.62
C PHE A 225 12.63 -12.83 0.48
N PHE A 226 12.47 -13.26 1.73
CA PHE A 226 12.45 -12.40 2.90
C PHE A 226 13.78 -11.68 3.19
N GLY A 227 14.91 -12.29 2.84
CA GLY A 227 16.22 -11.73 3.08
C GLY A 227 16.44 -11.30 4.54
N THR A 228 16.83 -10.06 4.74
CA THR A 228 17.03 -9.47 6.08
C THR A 228 15.75 -8.87 6.70
N GLY A 229 14.57 -9.21 6.19
CA GLY A 229 13.28 -8.95 6.83
C GLY A 229 12.78 -7.52 6.80
N THR A 230 13.09 -6.74 5.76
CA THR A 230 12.57 -5.36 5.63
C THR A 230 11.05 -5.34 5.59
N THR A 231 10.44 -6.24 4.82
CA THR A 231 8.98 -6.37 4.71
C THR A 231 8.35 -6.67 6.07
N GLY A 232 8.90 -7.61 6.84
CA GLY A 232 8.38 -7.97 8.16
C GLY A 232 8.55 -6.85 9.19
N ALA A 233 9.69 -6.14 9.16
CA ALA A 233 9.92 -5.00 10.04
C ALA A 233 8.90 -3.88 9.80
N VAL A 234 8.65 -3.51 8.54
CA VAL A 234 7.69 -2.46 8.18
C VAL A 234 6.25 -2.93 8.40
N ALA A 235 5.91 -4.20 8.10
CA ALA A 235 4.60 -4.75 8.38
C ALA A 235 4.27 -4.65 9.88
N ARG A 236 5.19 -5.12 10.75
CA ARG A 236 5.03 -5.02 12.20
C ARG A 236 4.92 -3.57 12.68
N MET A 237 5.76 -2.67 12.17
CA MET A 237 5.72 -1.23 12.49
C MET A 237 4.34 -0.64 12.22
N LEU A 238 3.74 -1.01 11.09
CA LEU A 238 2.45 -0.52 10.61
C LEU A 238 1.25 -1.34 11.10
N GLY A 239 1.41 -2.27 12.05
CA GLY A 239 0.31 -3.07 12.62
C GLY A 239 -0.28 -4.10 11.65
N ARG A 240 0.49 -4.58 10.68
CA ARG A 240 0.17 -5.72 9.81
C ARG A 240 0.83 -6.97 10.35
N SER A 241 0.23 -8.13 10.09
CA SER A 241 0.90 -9.42 10.29
C SER A 241 1.76 -9.74 9.08
N PHE A 242 2.86 -10.45 9.29
CA PHE A 242 3.71 -10.89 8.20
C PHE A 242 3.94 -12.41 8.22
N ILE A 243 4.30 -12.96 7.06
CA ILE A 243 4.88 -14.29 6.90
C ILE A 243 6.10 -14.09 6.00
N GLY A 244 7.29 -14.40 6.51
CA GLY A 244 8.53 -14.34 5.73
C GLY A 244 8.99 -15.74 5.37
N ILE A 245 9.48 -15.95 4.14
CA ILE A 245 10.12 -17.21 3.75
C ILE A 245 11.55 -16.92 3.37
N GLU A 246 12.50 -17.59 4.02
CA GLU A 246 13.93 -17.40 3.77
C GLU A 246 14.67 -18.72 3.91
N ARG A 247 15.47 -19.04 2.92
CA ARG A 247 16.25 -20.27 2.89
C ARG A 247 17.51 -20.19 3.75
N GLU A 248 18.22 -19.06 3.68
CA GLU A 248 19.50 -18.87 4.32
C GLU A 248 19.35 -18.59 5.83
N GLU A 249 19.94 -19.45 6.67
CA GLU A 249 19.85 -19.33 8.13
C GLU A 249 20.41 -18.01 8.66
N GLY A 250 21.52 -17.55 8.07
CA GLY A 250 22.15 -16.27 8.42
C GLY A 250 21.20 -15.09 8.25
N TYR A 251 20.46 -15.05 7.15
CA TYR A 251 19.48 -13.99 6.88
C TYR A 251 18.27 -14.10 7.80
N ARG A 252 17.77 -15.32 8.07
CA ARG A 252 16.66 -15.52 9.03
C ARG A 252 17.01 -14.99 10.41
N ARG A 253 18.21 -15.26 10.92
CA ARG A 253 18.66 -14.78 12.23
C ARG A 253 18.70 -13.25 12.26
N ILE A 254 19.31 -12.62 11.26
CA ILE A 254 19.38 -11.14 11.16
C ILE A 254 17.99 -10.53 11.06
N ALA A 255 17.11 -11.13 10.28
CA ALA A 255 15.71 -10.68 10.14
C ALA A 255 14.95 -10.79 11.47
N ALA A 256 15.09 -11.90 12.19
CA ALA A 256 14.46 -12.11 13.49
C ALA A 256 14.94 -11.07 14.53
N GLU A 257 16.25 -10.82 14.59
CA GLU A 257 16.83 -9.80 15.48
C GLU A 257 16.33 -8.37 15.13
N ARG A 258 16.28 -8.05 13.84
CA ARG A 258 15.73 -6.77 13.36
C ARG A 258 14.30 -6.58 13.80
N ILE A 259 13.44 -7.56 13.49
CA ILE A 259 12.01 -7.49 13.75
C ILE A 259 11.71 -7.45 15.26
N ALA A 260 12.49 -8.16 16.08
CA ALA A 260 12.33 -8.14 17.53
C ALA A 260 12.53 -6.73 18.13
N ARG A 261 13.35 -5.89 17.50
CA ARG A 261 13.62 -4.49 17.92
C ARG A 261 12.55 -3.51 17.45
N VAL A 262 11.69 -3.89 16.50
CA VAL A 262 10.63 -3.02 15.98
C VAL A 262 9.58 -2.78 17.04
N ARG A 263 9.27 -1.51 17.29
CA ARG A 263 8.12 -1.07 18.09
C ARG A 263 6.98 -0.69 17.14
N PRO A 264 5.84 -1.37 17.20
CA PRO A 264 4.67 -0.98 16.43
C PRO A 264 4.23 0.44 16.80
N TYR A 265 3.71 1.19 15.85
CA TYR A 265 3.05 2.46 16.13
C TYR A 265 1.75 2.23 16.91
N ASP A 266 1.34 3.23 17.68
CA ASP A 266 0.05 3.20 18.37
C ASP A 266 -1.11 3.07 17.38
N ARG A 267 -2.15 2.36 17.78
CA ARG A 267 -3.30 2.08 16.91
C ARG A 267 -3.93 3.35 16.33
N SER A 268 -4.00 4.43 17.11
CA SER A 268 -4.51 5.73 16.66
C SER A 268 -3.67 6.38 15.55
N ALA A 269 -2.35 6.10 15.54
CA ALA A 269 -1.43 6.59 14.50
C ALA A 269 -1.51 5.74 13.22
N LEU A 270 -2.12 4.55 13.29
CA LEU A 270 -2.26 3.64 12.15
C LEU A 270 -3.57 3.83 11.38
N GLU A 271 -4.46 4.71 11.86
CA GLU A 271 -5.70 5.01 11.14
C GLU A 271 -5.39 5.62 9.78
N ILE A 272 -5.87 4.95 8.74
CA ILE A 272 -5.68 5.40 7.36
C ILE A 272 -6.76 6.42 7.01
N THR A 273 -6.35 7.55 6.46
CA THR A 273 -7.27 8.56 5.94
C THR A 273 -8.15 7.93 4.85
N THR A 274 -9.43 7.80 5.11
CA THR A 274 -10.41 7.27 4.16
C THR A 274 -10.93 8.37 3.24
N SER A 275 -11.33 7.98 2.02
CA SER A 275 -11.94 8.92 1.09
C SER A 275 -13.27 9.43 1.65
N LYS A 276 -13.44 10.74 1.67
CA LYS A 276 -14.76 11.35 1.96
C LYS A 276 -15.88 10.87 1.02
N ARG A 277 -15.51 10.27 -0.14
CA ARG A 277 -16.45 9.63 -1.06
C ARG A 277 -16.98 8.27 -0.57
N ALA A 278 -16.26 7.62 0.33
CA ALA A 278 -16.69 6.35 0.95
C ALA A 278 -17.74 6.58 2.06
N GLU A 279 -17.84 7.81 2.57
CA GLU A 279 -18.86 8.17 3.57
C GLU A 279 -20.27 8.14 2.95
N PRO A 280 -21.32 7.69 3.69
CA PRO A 280 -22.67 7.69 3.19
C PRO A 280 -23.08 9.07 2.65
N ARG A 281 -23.66 9.07 1.45
CA ARG A 281 -24.11 10.31 0.82
C ARG A 281 -25.35 10.83 1.56
N VAL A 282 -25.21 11.97 2.21
CA VAL A 282 -26.32 12.68 2.89
C VAL A 282 -26.65 13.92 2.06
N PRO A 283 -27.79 13.95 1.35
CA PRO A 283 -28.28 15.15 0.65
C PRO A 283 -28.58 16.28 1.63
N PHE A 284 -28.42 17.54 1.20
CA PHE A 284 -28.73 18.69 2.06
C PHE A 284 -30.21 18.69 2.49
N GLY A 285 -31.14 18.30 1.60
CA GLY A 285 -32.55 18.17 1.91
C GLY A 285 -32.86 17.29 3.13
N THR A 286 -32.00 16.27 3.39
CA THR A 286 -32.15 15.40 4.57
C THR A 286 -32.05 16.18 5.90
N LEU A 287 -31.28 17.27 5.94
CA LEU A 287 -31.18 18.13 7.12
C LEU A 287 -32.52 18.84 7.37
N VAL A 288 -33.21 19.23 6.29
CA VAL A 288 -34.53 19.89 6.35
C VAL A 288 -35.64 18.87 6.71
N GLU A 289 -35.64 17.70 6.07
CA GLU A 289 -36.58 16.60 6.36
C GLU A 289 -36.52 16.14 7.82
N ARG A 290 -35.30 16.11 8.39
CA ARG A 290 -35.09 15.74 9.80
C ARG A 290 -35.29 16.89 10.79
N GLY A 291 -35.61 18.08 10.31
CA GLY A 291 -35.84 19.27 11.14
C GLY A 291 -34.54 19.83 11.79
N MET A 292 -33.36 19.41 11.32
CA MET A 292 -32.10 19.94 11.81
C MET A 292 -31.83 21.36 11.31
N LEU A 293 -32.39 21.72 10.17
CA LEU A 293 -32.51 23.08 9.64
C LEU A 293 -33.98 23.30 9.24
N ARG A 294 -34.49 24.48 9.52
CA ARG A 294 -35.89 24.83 9.21
C ARG A 294 -35.99 25.62 7.93
N PRO A 295 -37.07 25.44 7.13
CA PRO A 295 -37.36 26.39 6.04
C PRO A 295 -37.47 27.81 6.56
N GLY A 296 -36.82 28.75 5.86
CA GLY A 296 -36.71 30.16 6.28
C GLY A 296 -35.46 30.46 7.14
N GLU A 297 -34.81 29.47 7.67
CA GLU A 297 -33.56 29.66 8.42
C GLU A 297 -32.46 30.26 7.55
N VAL A 298 -31.65 31.18 8.12
CA VAL A 298 -30.62 31.90 7.38
C VAL A 298 -29.26 31.28 7.64
N LEU A 299 -28.65 30.86 6.56
CA LEU A 299 -27.24 30.45 6.53
C LEU A 299 -26.35 31.64 6.16
N VAL A 300 -25.14 31.67 6.71
CA VAL A 300 -24.19 32.76 6.52
C VAL A 300 -22.89 32.21 5.99
N SER A 301 -22.28 32.85 4.99
CA SER A 301 -20.94 32.53 4.49
C SER A 301 -19.84 33.15 5.36
N PRO A 302 -18.58 32.74 5.24
CA PRO A 302 -17.46 33.38 5.93
C PRO A 302 -17.28 34.87 5.63
N ARG A 303 -17.80 35.32 4.48
CA ARG A 303 -17.76 36.73 4.05
C ARG A 303 -19.04 37.53 4.40
N GLY A 304 -19.96 36.91 5.16
CA GLY A 304 -21.18 37.56 5.61
C GLY A 304 -22.36 37.53 4.61
N GLN A 305 -22.21 36.88 3.43
CA GLN A 305 -23.37 36.72 2.54
C GLN A 305 -24.37 35.74 3.18
N THR A 306 -25.66 35.98 2.90
CA THR A 306 -26.76 35.20 3.49
C THR A 306 -27.55 34.45 2.43
N ALA A 307 -28.09 33.28 2.80
CA ALA A 307 -29.04 32.55 2.01
C ALA A 307 -30.10 31.89 2.92
N LYS A 308 -31.33 31.83 2.48
CA LYS A 308 -32.45 31.21 3.21
C LYS A 308 -32.64 29.76 2.78
N VAL A 309 -32.78 28.87 3.75
CA VAL A 309 -33.16 27.47 3.52
C VAL A 309 -34.59 27.40 3.01
N ARG A 310 -34.85 26.63 1.96
CA ARG A 310 -36.17 26.35 1.43
C ARG A 310 -36.64 24.95 1.81
N ALA A 311 -37.95 24.75 1.79
CA ALA A 311 -38.57 23.47 2.12
C ALA A 311 -38.18 22.33 1.16
N ASP A 312 -37.78 22.65 -0.07
CA ASP A 312 -37.34 21.70 -1.09
C ASP A 312 -35.85 21.34 -0.99
N GLY A 313 -35.17 21.78 0.07
CA GLY A 313 -33.72 21.52 0.23
C GLY A 313 -32.81 22.35 -0.68
N THR A 314 -33.32 23.44 -1.23
CA THR A 314 -32.50 24.45 -1.92
C THR A 314 -32.24 25.66 -1.03
N LEU A 315 -31.29 26.53 -1.45
CA LEU A 315 -31.07 27.83 -0.85
C LEU A 315 -31.61 28.94 -1.76
N ALA A 316 -32.23 29.96 -1.17
CA ALA A 316 -32.61 31.21 -1.84
C ALA A 316 -31.68 32.33 -1.36
N ALA A 317 -31.04 33.01 -2.29
CA ALA A 317 -30.24 34.21 -2.10
C ALA A 317 -30.75 35.31 -3.04
N ASP A 318 -30.35 36.57 -2.90
CA ASP A 318 -30.92 37.78 -3.51
C ASP A 318 -31.45 37.63 -4.95
N ARG A 319 -30.75 36.98 -5.82
CA ARG A 319 -31.12 36.78 -7.23
C ARG A 319 -30.96 35.34 -7.71
N MET A 320 -30.70 34.38 -6.82
CA MET A 320 -30.40 33.01 -7.17
C MET A 320 -31.09 32.02 -6.23
N THR A 321 -31.57 30.94 -6.78
CA THR A 321 -32.01 29.76 -6.06
C THR A 321 -31.28 28.54 -6.59
N GLY A 322 -30.78 27.66 -5.72
CA GLY A 322 -30.07 26.49 -6.15
C GLY A 322 -29.57 25.64 -4.99
N SER A 323 -28.75 24.65 -5.28
CA SER A 323 -28.13 23.84 -4.25
C SER A 323 -27.15 24.64 -3.40
N ILE A 324 -26.81 24.13 -2.21
CA ILE A 324 -25.79 24.74 -1.32
C ILE A 324 -24.46 24.99 -2.07
N HIS A 325 -24.13 24.13 -3.04
CA HIS A 325 -22.91 24.26 -3.83
C HIS A 325 -23.01 25.35 -4.89
N GLN A 326 -24.14 25.42 -5.60
CA GLN A 326 -24.36 26.42 -6.66
C GLN A 326 -24.42 27.84 -6.10
N VAL A 327 -25.17 28.02 -5.00
CA VAL A 327 -25.30 29.34 -4.37
C VAL A 327 -23.97 29.78 -3.75
N GLY A 328 -23.21 28.85 -3.14
CA GLY A 328 -21.88 29.14 -2.64
C GLY A 328 -20.89 29.51 -3.76
N ALA A 329 -20.87 28.76 -4.87
CA ALA A 329 -20.02 29.04 -6.03
C ALA A 329 -20.32 30.40 -6.65
N HIS A 330 -21.59 30.78 -6.73
CA HIS A 330 -22.02 32.09 -7.23
C HIS A 330 -21.43 33.25 -6.38
N TYR A 331 -21.51 33.13 -5.05
CA TYR A 331 -20.97 34.17 -4.16
C TYR A 331 -19.44 34.21 -4.12
N GLU A 332 -18.80 33.07 -4.33
CA GLU A 332 -17.33 33.02 -4.43
C GLU A 332 -16.79 33.51 -5.80
N GLY A 333 -17.65 33.59 -6.83
CA GLY A 333 -17.21 33.84 -8.20
C GLY A 333 -16.37 32.70 -8.75
N ALA A 334 -16.58 31.46 -8.27
CA ALA A 334 -15.79 30.28 -8.59
C ALA A 334 -16.63 29.26 -9.40
N PRO A 335 -15.98 28.41 -10.22
CA PRO A 335 -16.70 27.38 -10.98
C PRO A 335 -17.33 26.30 -10.10
N SER A 336 -16.87 26.15 -8.84
CA SER A 336 -17.40 25.21 -7.87
C SER A 336 -17.14 25.66 -6.43
N CYS A 337 -18.01 25.26 -5.50
CA CYS A 337 -17.85 25.52 -4.08
C CYS A 337 -18.29 24.30 -3.28
N ASN A 338 -17.60 24.01 -2.17
CA ASN A 338 -18.06 23.00 -1.21
C ASN A 338 -19.07 23.67 -0.24
N GLY A 339 -20.36 23.68 -0.61
CA GLY A 339 -21.41 24.29 0.19
C GLY A 339 -21.52 23.78 1.62
N TRP A 340 -21.08 22.54 1.91
CA TRP A 340 -21.11 22.00 3.26
C TRP A 340 -20.17 22.73 4.24
N THR A 341 -19.02 23.12 3.80
CA THR A 341 -18.03 23.85 4.59
C THR A 341 -18.15 25.38 4.43
N TYR A 342 -18.80 25.82 3.35
CA TYR A 342 -19.00 27.23 3.05
C TYR A 342 -20.13 27.84 3.88
N TRP A 343 -21.27 27.16 4.00
CA TRP A 343 -22.43 27.67 4.72
C TRP A 343 -22.34 27.34 6.21
N HIS A 344 -22.65 28.34 7.05
CA HIS A 344 -22.67 28.26 8.49
C HIS A 344 -24.05 28.57 9.05
N PHE A 345 -24.40 27.97 10.15
CA PHE A 345 -25.62 28.26 10.91
C PHE A 345 -25.23 28.59 12.36
N LYS A 346 -26.14 29.29 13.07
CA LYS A 346 -25.91 29.69 14.46
C LYS A 346 -26.30 28.56 15.41
N ARG A 347 -25.33 28.08 16.20
CA ARG A 347 -25.55 27.10 17.26
C ARG A 347 -24.92 27.60 18.56
N GLU A 348 -25.72 27.68 19.63
CA GLU A 348 -25.25 28.14 20.96
C GLU A 348 -24.43 29.44 20.91
N GLY A 349 -24.87 30.37 20.08
CA GLY A 349 -24.24 31.67 19.91
C GLY A 349 -23.03 31.71 18.97
N LYS A 350 -22.54 30.54 18.49
CA LYS A 350 -21.41 30.41 17.57
C LYS A 350 -21.85 30.06 16.16
N MET A 351 -21.11 30.55 15.17
CA MET A 351 -21.29 30.16 13.77
C MET A 351 -20.49 28.87 13.51
N VAL A 352 -21.19 27.82 13.07
CA VAL A 352 -20.58 26.53 12.77
C VAL A 352 -20.98 26.05 11.37
N PRO A 353 -20.10 25.33 10.63
CA PRO A 353 -20.43 24.84 9.30
C PRO A 353 -21.62 23.86 9.34
N ILE A 354 -22.49 23.90 8.31
CA ILE A 354 -23.59 22.93 8.19
C ILE A 354 -23.10 21.49 8.02
N ASP A 355 -21.84 21.29 7.67
CA ASP A 355 -21.19 19.97 7.63
C ASP A 355 -21.27 19.24 8.98
N LEU A 356 -21.29 19.96 10.08
CA LEU A 356 -21.46 19.37 11.42
C LEU A 356 -22.74 18.56 11.53
N LEU A 357 -23.84 19.05 10.95
CA LEU A 357 -25.13 18.36 10.94
C LEU A 357 -25.10 17.12 10.04
N ARG A 358 -24.39 17.20 8.91
CA ARG A 358 -24.16 16.05 8.02
C ARG A 358 -23.38 14.95 8.73
N GLN A 359 -22.34 15.30 9.49
CA GLN A 359 -21.54 14.35 10.25
C GLN A 359 -22.35 13.67 11.36
N GLN A 360 -23.29 14.38 11.98
CA GLN A 360 -24.20 13.77 12.96
C GLN A 360 -25.07 12.68 12.33
N ILE A 361 -25.64 12.91 11.14
CA ILE A 361 -26.44 11.90 10.42
C ILE A 361 -25.57 10.69 10.06
N ARG A 362 -24.34 10.91 9.59
CA ARG A 362 -23.41 9.82 9.25
C ARG A 362 -23.06 8.96 10.47
N ALA A 363 -22.76 9.58 11.59
CA ALA A 363 -22.50 8.89 12.84
C ALA A 363 -23.69 8.04 13.32
N GLU A 364 -24.92 8.46 13.02
CA GLU A 364 -26.13 7.66 13.30
C GLU A 364 -26.26 6.47 12.34
N MET A 365 -25.89 6.64 11.06
CA MET A 365 -25.94 5.57 10.05
C MET A 365 -24.89 4.49 10.29
N ASP A 366 -23.74 4.84 10.86
CA ASP A 366 -22.64 3.92 11.16
C ASP A 366 -22.82 3.16 12.48
N ARG A 367 -23.84 3.46 13.29
CA ARG A 367 -24.14 2.68 14.50
C ARG A 367 -24.72 1.32 14.11
N PRO A 368 -24.11 0.19 14.58
CA PRO A 368 -24.73 -1.12 14.41
C PRO A 368 -26.13 -1.10 14.98
N GLN A 369 -27.13 -1.47 14.17
CA GLN A 369 -28.47 -1.71 14.71
C GLN A 369 -28.35 -2.84 15.75
N ALA A 370 -28.51 -2.49 17.02
CA ALA A 370 -28.66 -3.47 18.08
C ALA A 370 -29.98 -4.22 17.80
N HIS A 371 -29.83 -5.48 17.37
CA HIS A 371 -30.90 -6.46 17.29
C HIS A 371 -31.00 -7.22 18.60
#